data_4fdae3a962835fcf1929c319040086cf
#
_entry.id   4fdae3a962835fcf1929c319040086cf
#
_cell.length_a   1.000
_cell.length_b   1.000
_cell.length_c   1.000
_cell.angle_alpha   90.00
_cell.angle_beta   90.00
_cell.angle_gamma   90.00
#
_symmetry.space_group_name_H-M   'P 1'
#
loop_
_entity.id
_entity.type
_entity.pdbx_description
1 polymer ?
#
loop_
_entity_poly.entity_id
_entity_poly.type
_entity_poly.pdbx_seq_one_letter_code
_entity_poly.pdbx_strand_id
1 'polypeptide(L)'
;IAYKGEADLQVVMKDDVTEVDEVVVTGIFKKAKESYTGAVTTITAKDLAMVGNRNVLSSIRNIDPSFNIVDDINMGSDPNRLPNITVRGTASMDVSMRELQSENQDDKISPNLPLFIMDGFEISLQQMMDLDESRVESITLLKDASATAMYGTRGANGVVVITTKRPEAGRLTVYYRGSLNIEAPDLTSYNLMNAREKLMFEKAAGLYTTENASSEQSLIDLYNSRLKEVERGVDTYWLKYPVRTGVGHRHSLSLEGGSEDFRYSVGLGYNNVAGAMKGSERNTFNGNMFFSYQYKQFRFQNDLQVTFNTAKNSPYGNFSEYGQVNSYFKPYDDEGNLLMILEDYVYSSMGTLNSVNLVYNPLWNAYLPSIDEEKYTQIRNNFAMEWTIMPGFVFRGRFSVSKQHDRSDKYISAK
;
A
#
# COMPACT_ATOMS: atom_id res chain seq x y z
N ILE A 1 8.27 -47.25 -27.40
CA ILE A 1 7.63 -48.33 -28.18
C ILE A 1 8.74 -49.09 -28.87
N ALA A 2 8.90 -50.38 -28.56
CA ALA A 2 9.90 -51.22 -29.22
C ALA A 2 9.28 -51.78 -30.51
N TYR A 3 9.86 -51.46 -31.68
CA TYR A 3 9.47 -51.99 -33.00
C TYR A 3 9.78 -53.48 -33.10
N LYS A 4 8.77 -54.30 -33.37
CA LYS A 4 8.85 -55.76 -33.50
C LYS A 4 8.73 -56.26 -34.94
N GLY A 5 8.87 -55.41 -35.97
CA GLY A 5 8.87 -55.78 -37.37
C GLY A 5 7.44 -55.92 -37.99
N GLU A 6 6.45 -55.30 -37.45
CA GLU A 6 5.08 -55.28 -38.01
C GLU A 6 4.98 -54.28 -39.18
N ALA A 7 4.27 -54.71 -40.25
CA ALA A 7 4.18 -53.95 -41.46
C ALA A 7 3.32 -52.67 -41.34
N ASP A 8 2.39 -52.60 -40.36
CA ASP A 8 1.56 -51.46 -40.03
C ASP A 8 1.61 -51.15 -38.56
N LEU A 9 2.19 -50.02 -38.18
CA LEU A 9 2.27 -49.53 -36.84
C LEU A 9 1.06 -48.62 -36.55
N GLN A 10 0.02 -49.14 -35.91
CA GLN A 10 -1.06 -48.30 -35.39
C GLN A 10 -0.63 -47.65 -34.05
N VAL A 11 -0.20 -46.40 -34.09
CA VAL A 11 0.05 -45.61 -32.91
C VAL A 11 -1.25 -44.92 -32.50
N VAL A 12 -1.95 -45.44 -31.50
CA VAL A 12 -3.06 -44.73 -30.87
C VAL A 12 -2.42 -43.76 -29.86
N MET A 13 -2.36 -42.50 -30.26
CA MET A 13 -2.04 -41.43 -29.28
C MET A 13 -3.26 -41.27 -28.39
N LYS A 14 -3.07 -41.49 -27.10
CA LYS A 14 -4.00 -41.01 -26.10
C LYS A 14 -3.73 -39.50 -25.98
N ASP A 15 -4.76 -38.70 -26.15
CA ASP A 15 -4.72 -37.30 -25.76
C ASP A 15 -4.47 -37.29 -24.25
N ASP A 16 -3.26 -36.92 -23.85
CA ASP A 16 -2.92 -36.58 -22.47
C ASP A 16 -3.36 -35.13 -22.24
N VAL A 17 -4.68 -34.92 -22.36
CA VAL A 17 -5.31 -33.68 -21.93
C VAL A 17 -5.42 -33.79 -20.41
N THR A 18 -4.38 -33.47 -19.70
CA THR A 18 -4.50 -32.95 -18.35
C THR A 18 -5.14 -31.55 -18.48
N GLU A 19 -6.44 -31.51 -18.71
CA GLU A 19 -7.23 -30.34 -18.39
C GLU A 19 -7.04 -30.11 -16.91
N VAL A 20 -6.14 -29.17 -16.56
CA VAL A 20 -6.14 -28.56 -15.26
C VAL A 20 -7.44 -27.77 -15.19
N ASP A 21 -8.48 -28.35 -14.60
CA ASP A 21 -9.74 -27.68 -14.33
C ASP A 21 -9.42 -26.39 -13.58
N GLU A 22 -9.44 -25.27 -14.28
CA GLU A 22 -9.20 -23.95 -13.68
C GLU A 22 -10.36 -23.66 -12.74
N VAL A 23 -10.08 -23.73 -11.43
CA VAL A 23 -11.09 -23.61 -10.38
C VAL A 23 -11.15 -22.18 -9.89
N VAL A 24 -12.33 -21.59 -9.94
CA VAL A 24 -12.60 -20.28 -9.32
C VAL A 24 -12.92 -20.48 -7.84
N VAL A 25 -12.10 -19.87 -6.99
CA VAL A 25 -12.32 -19.86 -5.54
C VAL A 25 -13.11 -18.60 -5.18
N THR A 26 -14.35 -18.79 -4.73
CA THR A 26 -15.23 -17.68 -4.33
C THR A 26 -15.16 -17.37 -2.82
N GLY A 27 -14.18 -17.93 -2.10
CA GLY A 27 -14.04 -17.79 -0.64
C GLY A 27 -14.96 -18.70 0.16
N ILE A 28 -16.14 -19.03 -0.34
CA ILE A 28 -17.10 -19.96 0.29
C ILE A 28 -17.08 -21.31 -0.43
N PHE A 29 -17.05 -21.29 -1.75
CA PHE A 29 -17.08 -22.48 -2.60
C PHE A 29 -15.94 -22.48 -3.61
N LYS A 30 -15.52 -23.69 -4.02
CA LYS A 30 -14.69 -23.89 -5.21
C LYS A 30 -15.61 -24.34 -6.33
N LYS A 31 -15.62 -23.63 -7.46
CA LYS A 31 -16.41 -23.98 -8.66
C LYS A 31 -15.48 -24.06 -9.85
N ALA A 32 -15.76 -24.97 -10.78
CA ALA A 32 -15.06 -25.00 -12.05
C ALA A 32 -15.30 -23.67 -12.79
N LYS A 33 -14.27 -23.12 -13.44
CA LYS A 33 -14.34 -21.84 -14.14
C LYS A 33 -15.44 -21.81 -15.18
N GLU A 34 -15.67 -22.92 -15.88
CA GLU A 34 -16.72 -23.07 -16.88
C GLU A 34 -18.15 -22.94 -16.32
N SER A 35 -18.34 -23.24 -15.02
CA SER A 35 -19.64 -23.11 -14.36
C SER A 35 -19.89 -21.70 -13.79
N TYR A 36 -18.95 -20.76 -14.07
CA TYR A 36 -18.99 -19.42 -13.52
C TYR A 36 -19.20 -18.38 -14.64
N THR A 37 -20.31 -17.68 -14.61
CA THR A 37 -20.72 -16.74 -15.67
C THR A 37 -20.26 -15.30 -15.44
N GLY A 38 -19.63 -15.01 -14.30
CA GLY A 38 -19.18 -13.67 -13.90
C GLY A 38 -17.76 -13.33 -14.36
N ALA A 39 -17.44 -12.04 -14.49
CA ALA A 39 -16.09 -11.57 -14.75
C ALA A 39 -15.19 -11.81 -13.53
N VAL A 40 -14.27 -12.75 -13.66
CA VAL A 40 -13.35 -13.18 -12.60
C VAL A 40 -11.92 -13.17 -13.14
N THR A 41 -10.99 -12.61 -12.38
CA THR A 41 -9.56 -12.72 -12.65
C THR A 41 -8.91 -13.49 -11.51
N THR A 42 -8.19 -14.56 -11.85
CA THR A 42 -7.40 -15.33 -10.88
C THR A 42 -5.92 -15.06 -11.11
N ILE A 43 -5.24 -14.63 -10.06
CA ILE A 43 -3.80 -14.35 -10.01
C ILE A 43 -3.14 -15.45 -9.19
N THR A 44 -2.20 -16.18 -9.76
CA THR A 44 -1.52 -17.29 -9.08
C THR A 44 -0.30 -16.80 -8.29
N ALA A 45 0.22 -17.64 -7.37
CA ALA A 45 1.49 -17.38 -6.69
C ALA A 45 2.66 -17.16 -7.65
N LYS A 46 2.63 -17.81 -8.83
CA LYS A 46 3.64 -17.64 -9.88
C LYS A 46 3.56 -16.26 -10.51
N ASP A 47 2.37 -15.77 -10.80
CA ASP A 47 2.15 -14.44 -11.37
C ASP A 47 2.60 -13.34 -10.38
N LEU A 48 2.26 -13.49 -9.09
CA LEU A 48 2.73 -12.59 -8.04
C LEU A 48 4.26 -12.56 -7.96
N ALA A 49 4.91 -13.73 -8.01
CA ALA A 49 6.36 -13.82 -7.94
C ALA A 49 7.08 -13.18 -9.14
N MET A 50 6.44 -13.15 -10.33
CA MET A 50 7.02 -12.52 -11.52
C MET A 50 7.00 -11.00 -11.45
N VAL A 51 6.02 -10.42 -10.79
CA VAL A 51 5.84 -8.96 -10.73
C VAL A 51 6.73 -8.30 -9.68
N GLY A 52 7.04 -9.00 -8.57
CA GLY A 52 8.06 -8.62 -7.59
C GLY A 52 7.86 -7.23 -6.99
N ASN A 53 6.72 -6.94 -6.37
CA ASN A 53 6.41 -5.63 -5.82
C ASN A 53 6.60 -5.52 -4.31
N ARG A 54 6.50 -4.27 -3.81
CA ARG A 54 6.59 -3.91 -2.39
C ARG A 54 5.55 -4.63 -1.53
N ASN A 55 4.34 -4.80 -2.04
CA ASN A 55 3.24 -5.48 -1.37
C ASN A 55 2.27 -6.13 -2.37
N VAL A 56 1.41 -7.00 -1.85
CA VAL A 56 0.42 -7.75 -2.64
C VAL A 56 -0.53 -6.85 -3.43
N LEU A 57 -0.91 -5.68 -2.87
CA LEU A 57 -1.81 -4.74 -3.55
C LEU A 57 -1.20 -4.18 -4.83
N SER A 58 0.08 -3.79 -4.77
CA SER A 58 0.80 -3.29 -5.94
C SER A 58 0.98 -4.38 -6.99
N SER A 59 1.17 -5.64 -6.57
CA SER A 59 1.23 -6.78 -7.49
C SER A 59 -0.08 -7.00 -8.22
N ILE A 60 -1.22 -6.91 -7.52
CA ILE A 60 -2.56 -7.02 -8.13
C ILE A 60 -2.77 -5.90 -9.16
N ARG A 61 -2.48 -4.64 -8.84
CA ARG A 61 -2.61 -3.49 -9.73
C ARG A 61 -1.86 -3.70 -11.04
N ASN A 62 -0.64 -4.23 -10.98
CA ASN A 62 0.19 -4.42 -12.17
C ASN A 62 -0.29 -5.58 -13.05
N ILE A 63 -1.00 -6.56 -12.48
CA ILE A 63 -1.53 -7.72 -13.22
C ILE A 63 -2.93 -7.42 -13.77
N ASP A 64 -3.77 -6.77 -12.98
CA ASP A 64 -5.17 -6.48 -13.34
C ASP A 64 -5.48 -4.99 -13.27
N PRO A 65 -5.58 -4.30 -14.43
CA PRO A 65 -5.87 -2.86 -14.48
C PRO A 65 -7.23 -2.45 -13.89
N SER A 66 -8.18 -3.37 -13.73
CA SER A 66 -9.46 -3.07 -13.09
C SER A 66 -9.33 -2.83 -11.58
N PHE A 67 -8.24 -3.32 -10.97
CA PHE A 67 -7.86 -3.03 -9.60
C PHE A 67 -7.00 -1.77 -9.59
N ASN A 68 -7.64 -0.63 -9.42
CA ASN A 68 -6.98 0.66 -9.46
C ASN A 68 -6.59 1.14 -8.06
N ILE A 69 -5.33 1.53 -7.91
CA ILE A 69 -4.82 2.23 -6.73
C ILE A 69 -4.64 3.69 -7.16
N VAL A 70 -5.39 4.58 -6.53
CA VAL A 70 -5.29 6.02 -6.82
C VAL A 70 -3.98 6.54 -6.26
N ASP A 71 -3.12 7.06 -7.15
CA ASP A 71 -1.86 7.69 -6.75
C ASP A 71 -2.15 9.05 -6.12
N ASP A 72 -1.61 9.31 -4.94
CA ASP A 72 -1.72 10.57 -4.23
C ASP A 72 -0.34 11.23 -4.11
N ILE A 73 -0.14 12.29 -4.88
CA ILE A 73 1.10 13.07 -4.91
C ILE A 73 1.43 13.69 -3.54
N ASN A 74 0.42 13.99 -2.71
CA ASN A 74 0.64 14.58 -1.40
C ASN A 74 1.41 13.65 -0.46
N MET A 75 1.30 12.34 -0.70
CA MET A 75 1.88 11.32 0.18
C MET A 75 3.32 10.97 -0.17
N GLY A 76 3.76 11.23 -1.40
CA GLY A 76 5.02 10.67 -1.88
C GLY A 76 5.00 9.13 -1.80
N SER A 77 6.13 8.53 -1.46
CA SER A 77 6.25 7.08 -1.24
C SER A 77 6.17 6.76 0.26
N ASP A 78 5.07 7.09 0.91
CA ASP A 78 4.87 6.76 2.33
C ASP A 78 4.42 5.29 2.47
N PRO A 79 5.20 4.41 3.15
CA PRO A 79 4.84 3.02 3.33
C PRO A 79 3.72 2.80 4.36
N ASN A 80 3.34 3.84 5.12
CA ASN A 80 2.38 3.74 6.22
C ASN A 80 0.96 4.09 5.79
N ARG A 81 0.82 4.80 4.66
CA ARG A 81 -0.50 5.21 4.18
C ARG A 81 -1.23 4.07 3.50
N LEU A 82 -2.49 3.91 3.90
CA LEU A 82 -3.41 2.99 3.24
C LEU A 82 -3.79 3.57 1.88
N PRO A 83 -3.62 2.79 0.79
CA PRO A 83 -3.96 3.25 -0.55
C PRO A 83 -5.48 3.35 -0.72
N ASN A 84 -5.93 4.34 -1.48
CA ASN A 84 -7.31 4.40 -1.95
C ASN A 84 -7.47 3.43 -3.13
N ILE A 85 -8.31 2.40 -2.96
CA ILE A 85 -8.46 1.30 -3.92
C ILE A 85 -9.88 1.32 -4.47
N THR A 86 -9.99 1.17 -5.78
CA THR A 86 -11.26 1.00 -6.47
C THR A 86 -11.21 -0.20 -7.41
N VAL A 87 -12.29 -0.97 -7.45
CA VAL A 87 -12.49 -2.03 -8.45
C VAL A 87 -13.68 -1.60 -9.32
N ARG A 88 -13.48 -1.49 -10.65
CA ARG A 88 -14.50 -1.03 -11.63
C ARG A 88 -14.88 0.46 -11.56
N GLY A 89 -14.06 1.33 -10.96
CA GLY A 89 -14.35 2.75 -10.85
C GLY A 89 -15.11 3.12 -9.58
N THR A 90 -15.45 4.39 -9.44
CA THR A 90 -16.13 4.94 -8.26
C THR A 90 -17.64 4.86 -8.42
N ALA A 91 -18.31 4.17 -7.49
CA ALA A 91 -19.77 4.04 -7.51
C ALA A 91 -20.50 5.29 -6.95
N SER A 92 -19.80 6.18 -6.24
CA SER A 92 -20.39 7.39 -5.68
C SER A 92 -19.51 8.62 -5.89
N MET A 93 -20.09 9.68 -6.42
CA MET A 93 -19.44 11.00 -6.57
C MET A 93 -19.35 11.80 -5.26
N ASP A 94 -20.09 11.42 -4.23
CA ASP A 94 -20.32 12.25 -3.04
C ASP A 94 -19.28 12.09 -1.93
N VAL A 95 -18.37 11.14 -2.08
CA VAL A 95 -17.44 10.73 -1.02
C VAL A 95 -16.18 11.55 -0.98
N SER A 96 -15.75 12.06 -2.12
CA SER A 96 -14.54 12.87 -2.22
C SER A 96 -14.59 14.15 -1.37
N MET A 97 -15.80 14.73 -1.19
CA MET A 97 -15.98 15.94 -0.37
C MET A 97 -15.95 15.65 1.14
N ARG A 98 -16.44 14.49 1.59
CA ARG A 98 -16.37 14.08 2.99
C ARG A 98 -14.97 13.60 3.40
N GLU A 99 -14.26 12.91 2.51
CA GLU A 99 -12.87 12.49 2.70
C GLU A 99 -11.92 13.70 2.81
N LEU A 100 -12.18 14.77 2.06
CA LEU A 100 -11.41 16.02 2.12
C LEU A 100 -11.63 16.81 3.42
N GLN A 101 -12.76 16.59 4.12
CA GLN A 101 -13.10 17.31 5.35
C GLN A 101 -12.74 16.56 6.64
N SER A 102 -12.40 15.28 6.58
CA SER A 102 -12.02 14.51 7.76
C SER A 102 -10.54 14.69 8.08
N GLU A 103 -10.23 15.30 9.22
CA GLU A 103 -8.86 15.42 9.75
C GLU A 103 -8.35 14.11 10.37
N ASN A 104 -9.23 13.16 10.68
CA ASN A 104 -8.89 11.89 11.30
C ASN A 104 -8.65 10.80 10.24
N GLN A 105 -7.48 10.18 10.25
CA GLN A 105 -7.11 9.12 9.30
C GLN A 105 -7.96 7.85 9.45
N ASP A 106 -8.49 7.58 10.64
CA ASP A 106 -9.31 6.39 10.93
C ASP A 106 -10.71 6.44 10.29
N ASP A 107 -11.22 7.64 9.97
CA ASP A 107 -12.53 7.83 9.33
C ASP A 107 -12.48 7.77 7.78
N LYS A 108 -11.30 7.59 7.20
CA LYS A 108 -11.07 7.59 5.74
C LYS A 108 -11.23 6.21 5.10
N ILE A 109 -12.17 5.41 5.58
CA ILE A 109 -12.55 4.18 4.86
C ILE A 109 -13.31 4.61 3.61
N SER A 110 -12.65 4.56 2.46
CA SER A 110 -13.31 4.82 1.18
C SER A 110 -14.52 3.90 1.04
N PRO A 111 -15.75 4.42 0.84
CA PRO A 111 -16.92 3.56 0.62
C PRO A 111 -16.85 2.79 -0.69
N ASN A 112 -15.88 3.08 -1.54
CA ASN A 112 -15.59 2.34 -2.77
C ASN A 112 -14.61 1.18 -2.55
N LEU A 113 -14.17 0.95 -1.30
CA LEU A 113 -13.22 -0.12 -0.98
C LEU A 113 -13.84 -1.49 -1.26
N PRO A 114 -13.14 -2.39 -1.99
CA PRO A 114 -13.58 -3.77 -2.17
C PRO A 114 -13.50 -4.55 -0.84
N LEU A 115 -14.30 -5.60 -0.74
CA LEU A 115 -14.25 -6.52 0.39
C LEU A 115 -13.07 -7.49 0.23
N PHE A 116 -12.25 -7.63 1.26
CA PHE A 116 -11.12 -8.57 1.27
C PHE A 116 -11.48 -9.81 2.10
N ILE A 117 -11.34 -10.98 1.48
CA ILE A 117 -11.64 -12.28 2.11
C ILE A 117 -10.40 -13.17 2.02
N MET A 118 -9.86 -13.61 3.15
CA MET A 118 -8.76 -14.56 3.22
C MET A 118 -9.22 -15.87 3.85
N ASP A 119 -9.11 -16.97 3.09
CA ASP A 119 -9.54 -18.32 3.47
C ASP A 119 -11.00 -18.40 3.99
N GLY A 120 -11.86 -17.52 3.47
CA GLY A 120 -13.27 -17.41 3.82
C GLY A 120 -13.58 -16.53 5.03
N PHE A 121 -12.59 -15.78 5.53
CA PHE A 121 -12.76 -14.80 6.60
C PHE A 121 -12.42 -13.41 6.08
N GLU A 122 -13.16 -12.42 6.53
CA GLU A 122 -12.90 -11.02 6.20
C GLU A 122 -11.61 -10.52 6.84
N ILE A 123 -10.86 -9.71 6.08
CA ILE A 123 -9.65 -9.03 6.54
C ILE A 123 -9.73 -7.54 6.19
N SER A 124 -9.04 -6.70 6.96
CA SER A 124 -8.94 -5.27 6.68
C SER A 124 -7.94 -4.99 5.54
N LEU A 125 -8.02 -3.78 4.96
CA LEU A 125 -7.04 -3.29 3.98
C LEU A 125 -5.62 -3.28 4.57
N GLN A 126 -5.47 -2.89 5.83
CA GLN A 126 -4.19 -2.90 6.52
C GLN A 126 -3.58 -4.31 6.61
N GLN A 127 -4.42 -5.31 6.93
CA GLN A 127 -3.98 -6.72 6.94
C GLN A 127 -3.59 -7.23 5.55
N MET A 128 -4.30 -6.77 4.52
CA MET A 128 -3.97 -7.09 3.13
C MET A 128 -2.63 -6.45 2.70
N MET A 129 -2.35 -5.22 3.15
CA MET A 129 -1.09 -4.53 2.88
C MET A 129 0.11 -5.22 3.55
N ASP A 130 -0.10 -5.74 4.77
CA ASP A 130 0.95 -6.40 5.57
C ASP A 130 1.04 -7.91 5.32
N LEU A 131 0.23 -8.45 4.38
CA LEU A 131 0.22 -9.86 4.04
C LEU A 131 1.54 -10.28 3.39
N ASP A 132 2.11 -11.39 3.86
CA ASP A 132 3.27 -12.01 3.23
C ASP A 132 2.85 -12.74 1.95
N GLU A 133 3.33 -12.27 0.81
CA GLU A 133 3.09 -12.87 -0.51
C GLU A 133 3.50 -14.35 -0.59
N SER A 134 4.51 -14.77 0.17
CA SER A 134 4.99 -16.15 0.16
C SER A 134 3.93 -17.15 0.59
N ARG A 135 2.96 -16.70 1.39
CA ARG A 135 1.82 -17.49 1.88
C ARG A 135 0.67 -17.61 0.89
N VAL A 136 0.63 -16.74 -0.11
CA VAL A 136 -0.49 -16.69 -1.07
C VAL A 136 -0.34 -17.82 -2.09
N GLU A 137 -1.40 -18.59 -2.28
CA GLU A 137 -1.57 -19.57 -3.35
C GLU A 137 -2.20 -18.91 -4.58
N SER A 138 -3.30 -18.18 -4.36
CA SER A 138 -3.99 -17.45 -5.41
C SER A 138 -4.79 -16.27 -4.86
N ILE A 139 -5.04 -15.28 -5.72
CA ILE A 139 -5.94 -14.17 -5.47
C ILE A 139 -6.97 -14.16 -6.57
N THR A 140 -8.24 -14.17 -6.20
CA THR A 140 -9.37 -14.12 -7.13
C THR A 140 -10.11 -12.80 -6.97
N LEU A 141 -10.20 -12.03 -8.04
CA LEU A 141 -10.96 -10.78 -8.10
C LEU A 141 -12.36 -11.06 -8.64
N LEU A 142 -13.37 -10.89 -7.79
CA LEU A 142 -14.77 -11.01 -8.16
C LEU A 142 -15.32 -9.63 -8.49
N LYS A 143 -15.57 -9.38 -9.78
CA LYS A 143 -15.91 -8.05 -10.28
C LYS A 143 -17.38 -7.86 -10.54
N ASP A 144 -18.14 -8.91 -10.85
CA ASP A 144 -19.54 -8.84 -11.23
C ASP A 144 -20.50 -9.04 -10.08
N ALA A 145 -21.69 -8.45 -10.18
CA ALA A 145 -22.75 -8.60 -9.20
C ALA A 145 -23.14 -10.06 -8.97
N SER A 146 -23.11 -10.91 -10.02
CA SER A 146 -23.34 -12.35 -9.92
C SER A 146 -22.26 -13.06 -9.09
N ALA A 147 -21.01 -12.58 -9.20
CA ALA A 147 -19.87 -13.07 -8.44
C ALA A 147 -19.91 -12.65 -6.97
N THR A 148 -20.36 -11.44 -6.73
CA THR A 148 -20.34 -10.81 -5.40
C THR A 148 -21.65 -11.01 -4.62
N ALA A 149 -22.72 -11.53 -5.26
CA ALA A 149 -24.04 -11.71 -4.67
C ALA A 149 -24.04 -12.49 -3.34
N MET A 150 -23.13 -13.45 -3.20
CA MET A 150 -22.99 -14.23 -1.96
C MET A 150 -22.49 -13.42 -0.76
N TYR A 151 -21.93 -12.22 -1.00
CA TYR A 151 -21.43 -11.30 0.01
C TYR A 151 -22.42 -10.15 0.31
N GLY A 152 -23.58 -10.15 -0.37
CA GLY A 152 -24.62 -9.14 -0.21
C GLY A 152 -24.12 -7.74 -0.54
N THR A 153 -24.64 -6.73 0.15
CA THR A 153 -24.29 -5.30 -0.05
C THR A 153 -22.80 -5.00 0.19
N ARG A 154 -22.11 -5.79 1.00
CA ARG A 154 -20.68 -5.62 1.28
C ARG A 154 -19.79 -5.94 0.08
N GLY A 155 -20.28 -6.77 -0.85
CA GLY A 155 -19.59 -7.08 -2.10
C GLY A 155 -19.87 -6.11 -3.26
N ALA A 156 -20.62 -5.03 -3.04
CA ALA A 156 -21.04 -4.12 -4.10
C ALA A 156 -19.87 -3.49 -4.88
N ASN A 157 -18.75 -3.23 -4.22
CA ASN A 157 -17.54 -2.64 -4.80
C ASN A 157 -16.54 -3.69 -5.31
N GLY A 158 -16.96 -4.96 -5.41
CA GLY A 158 -16.10 -6.09 -5.75
C GLY A 158 -15.58 -6.82 -4.50
N VAL A 159 -15.07 -8.02 -4.71
CA VAL A 159 -14.50 -8.86 -3.65
C VAL A 159 -13.14 -9.39 -4.08
N VAL A 160 -12.16 -9.24 -3.22
CA VAL A 160 -10.81 -9.80 -3.38
C VAL A 160 -10.70 -11.02 -2.49
N VAL A 161 -10.66 -12.20 -3.09
CA VAL A 161 -10.57 -13.48 -2.37
C VAL A 161 -9.14 -13.98 -2.40
N ILE A 162 -8.53 -14.12 -1.24
CA ILE A 162 -7.18 -14.62 -1.05
C ILE A 162 -7.25 -16.06 -0.56
N THR A 163 -6.54 -16.95 -1.24
CA THR A 163 -6.33 -18.32 -0.81
C THR A 163 -4.89 -18.49 -0.38
N THR A 164 -4.67 -19.00 0.84
CA THR A 164 -3.33 -19.28 1.33
C THR A 164 -2.90 -20.70 0.99
N LYS A 165 -1.59 -20.88 0.83
CA LYS A 165 -0.99 -22.21 0.61
C LYS A 165 -1.32 -23.14 1.77
N ARG A 166 -1.63 -24.38 1.44
CA ARG A 166 -1.89 -25.43 2.39
C ARG A 166 -0.75 -26.44 2.39
N PRO A 167 -0.30 -26.93 3.55
CA PRO A 167 0.77 -27.91 3.62
C PRO A 167 0.37 -29.23 2.96
N GLU A 168 1.31 -29.82 2.24
CA GLU A 168 1.16 -31.16 1.65
C GLU A 168 1.57 -32.22 2.64
N ALA A 169 1.05 -33.46 2.42
CA ALA A 169 1.50 -34.62 3.18
C ALA A 169 2.93 -34.97 2.72
N GLY A 170 3.83 -35.18 3.68
CA GLY A 170 5.20 -35.51 3.35
C GLY A 170 6.18 -35.29 4.50
N ARG A 171 7.46 -35.38 4.17
CA ARG A 171 8.54 -35.08 5.11
C ARG A 171 8.55 -33.59 5.45
N LEU A 172 9.16 -33.28 6.59
CA LEU A 172 9.40 -31.88 6.96
C LEU A 172 10.20 -31.17 5.84
N THR A 173 9.57 -30.13 5.31
CA THR A 173 10.18 -29.27 4.29
C THR A 173 10.37 -27.88 4.89
N VAL A 174 11.52 -27.28 4.60
CA VAL A 174 11.89 -25.94 5.05
C VAL A 174 12.03 -25.04 3.85
N TYR A 175 11.28 -23.94 3.82
CA TYR A 175 11.38 -22.94 2.77
C TYR A 175 11.86 -21.62 3.36
N TYR A 176 12.86 -21.04 2.74
CA TYR A 176 13.31 -19.68 3.04
C TYR A 176 13.25 -18.83 1.78
N ARG A 177 12.69 -17.61 1.92
CA ARG A 177 12.69 -16.60 0.88
C ARG A 177 13.22 -15.29 1.46
N GLY A 178 14.26 -14.72 0.80
CA GLY A 178 14.75 -13.38 1.06
C GLY A 178 14.52 -12.48 -0.15
N SER A 179 14.16 -11.22 0.07
CA SER A 179 14.08 -10.22 -0.99
C SER A 179 14.60 -8.88 -0.51
N LEU A 180 15.23 -8.13 -1.42
CA LEU A 180 15.65 -6.75 -1.24
C LEU A 180 14.79 -5.87 -2.13
N ASN A 181 14.27 -4.79 -1.59
CA ASN A 181 13.51 -3.79 -2.31
C ASN A 181 14.26 -2.45 -2.28
N ILE A 182 14.51 -1.87 -3.44
CA ILE A 182 15.17 -0.57 -3.58
C ILE A 182 14.20 0.36 -4.28
N GLU A 183 13.84 1.46 -3.62
CA GLU A 183 12.93 2.47 -4.13
C GLU A 183 13.65 3.80 -4.30
N ALA A 184 13.97 4.15 -5.54
CA ALA A 184 14.62 5.40 -5.89
C ALA A 184 13.58 6.39 -6.44
N PRO A 185 13.41 7.59 -5.83
CA PRO A 185 12.49 8.58 -6.34
C PRO A 185 13.00 9.17 -7.67
N ASP A 186 12.15 9.16 -8.69
CA ASP A 186 12.39 9.86 -9.94
C ASP A 186 11.75 11.25 -9.88
N LEU A 187 12.60 12.28 -9.77
CA LEU A 187 12.17 13.68 -9.70
C LEU A 187 12.22 14.39 -11.06
N THR A 188 12.60 13.69 -12.12
CA THR A 188 12.80 14.31 -13.46
C THR A 188 11.50 14.72 -14.14
N SER A 189 10.36 14.12 -13.74
CA SER A 189 9.05 14.44 -14.28
C SER A 189 8.44 15.73 -13.72
N TYR A 190 9.01 16.29 -12.64
CA TYR A 190 8.51 17.51 -12.02
C TYR A 190 9.15 18.74 -12.69
N ASN A 191 8.40 19.36 -13.59
CA ASN A 191 8.83 20.58 -14.30
C ASN A 191 8.54 21.82 -13.45
N LEU A 192 9.30 22.03 -12.37
CA LEU A 192 9.19 23.22 -11.54
C LEU A 192 9.98 24.37 -12.17
N MET A 193 9.47 25.58 -12.02
CA MET A 193 10.19 26.80 -12.43
C MET A 193 11.47 26.95 -11.61
N ASN A 194 12.56 27.28 -12.24
CA ASN A 194 13.77 27.73 -11.55
C ASN A 194 13.55 29.10 -10.90
N ALA A 195 14.49 29.55 -10.09
CA ALA A 195 14.35 30.77 -9.30
C ALA A 195 14.14 32.03 -10.18
N ARG A 196 14.83 32.13 -11.30
CA ARG A 196 14.71 33.24 -12.25
C ARG A 196 13.36 33.20 -12.98
N GLU A 197 12.95 32.03 -13.47
CA GLU A 197 11.68 31.86 -14.16
C GLU A 197 10.50 32.16 -13.22
N LYS A 198 10.57 31.68 -11.98
CA LYS A 198 9.55 31.94 -10.96
C LYS A 198 9.39 33.42 -10.65
N LEU A 199 10.51 34.12 -10.43
CA LEU A 199 10.50 35.56 -10.14
C LEU A 199 10.00 36.39 -11.33
N MET A 200 10.39 36.02 -12.57
CA MET A 200 9.86 36.65 -13.78
C MET A 200 8.37 36.43 -13.98
N PHE A 201 7.90 35.20 -13.73
CA PHE A 201 6.48 34.87 -13.80
C PHE A 201 5.67 35.68 -12.78
N GLU A 202 6.12 35.76 -11.53
CA GLU A 202 5.45 36.54 -10.47
C GLU A 202 5.39 38.03 -10.82
N LYS A 203 6.45 38.59 -11.38
CA LYS A 203 6.47 39.97 -11.86
C LYS A 203 5.48 40.20 -13.00
N ALA A 204 5.46 39.30 -13.98
CA ALA A 204 4.52 39.37 -15.11
C ALA A 204 3.06 39.19 -14.67
N ALA A 205 2.81 38.38 -13.62
CA ALA A 205 1.49 38.18 -13.01
C ALA A 205 1.04 39.39 -12.14
N GLY A 206 1.88 40.41 -11.97
CA GLY A 206 1.53 41.62 -11.21
C GLY A 206 1.65 41.47 -9.69
N LEU A 207 2.32 40.46 -9.16
CA LEU A 207 2.45 40.23 -7.71
C LEU A 207 3.22 41.38 -7.00
N TYR A 208 4.01 42.14 -7.73
CA TYR A 208 4.81 43.25 -7.21
C TYR A 208 4.26 44.63 -7.60
N THR A 209 3.01 44.71 -8.01
CA THR A 209 2.31 45.93 -8.38
C THR A 209 1.07 46.14 -7.50
N THR A 210 0.76 47.38 -7.17
CA THR A 210 -0.42 47.74 -6.38
C THR A 210 -0.90 49.13 -6.76
N GLU A 211 -2.19 49.40 -6.61
CA GLU A 211 -2.77 50.74 -6.74
C GLU A 211 -2.58 51.57 -5.48
N ASN A 212 -2.08 50.98 -4.40
CA ASN A 212 -1.84 51.68 -3.14
C ASN A 212 -0.39 52.15 -3.02
N ALA A 213 -0.20 53.44 -3.17
CA ALA A 213 1.12 54.07 -3.12
C ALA A 213 1.90 53.80 -1.82
N SER A 214 1.23 53.58 -0.70
CA SER A 214 1.91 53.26 0.57
C SER A 214 2.51 51.86 0.61
N SER A 215 2.07 50.96 -0.23
CA SER A 215 2.56 49.57 -0.31
C SER A 215 3.49 49.34 -1.52
N GLU A 216 3.53 50.27 -2.46
CA GLU A 216 4.31 50.14 -3.71
C GLU A 216 5.81 49.96 -3.41
N GLN A 217 6.38 50.82 -2.54
CA GLN A 217 7.79 50.74 -2.18
C GLN A 217 8.13 49.39 -1.52
N SER A 218 7.26 48.89 -0.63
CA SER A 218 7.48 47.60 0.02
C SER A 218 7.49 46.43 -0.97
N LEU A 219 6.63 46.45 -2.00
CA LEU A 219 6.62 45.43 -3.05
C LEU A 219 7.86 45.53 -3.97
N ILE A 220 8.34 46.73 -4.25
CA ILE A 220 9.59 46.96 -5.00
C ILE A 220 10.78 46.39 -4.18
N ASP A 221 10.84 46.69 -2.89
CA ASP A 221 11.91 46.23 -2.01
C ASP A 221 11.89 44.71 -1.90
N LEU A 222 10.69 44.09 -1.79
CA LEU A 222 10.50 42.62 -1.80
C LEU A 222 11.03 42.01 -3.10
N TYR A 223 10.62 42.54 -4.25
CA TYR A 223 11.11 42.08 -5.55
C TYR A 223 12.65 42.18 -5.64
N ASN A 224 13.22 43.31 -5.24
CA ASN A 224 14.65 43.54 -5.29
C ASN A 224 15.42 42.59 -4.35
N SER A 225 14.87 42.29 -3.17
CA SER A 225 15.50 41.37 -2.24
C SER A 225 15.53 39.92 -2.82
N ARG A 226 14.45 39.48 -3.43
CA ARG A 226 14.40 38.19 -4.12
C ARG A 226 15.31 38.17 -5.37
N LEU A 227 15.29 39.22 -6.17
CA LEU A 227 16.16 39.34 -7.32
C LEU A 227 17.65 39.29 -6.93
N LYS A 228 18.03 39.93 -5.82
CA LYS A 228 19.41 39.89 -5.29
C LYS A 228 19.84 38.43 -5.01
N GLU A 229 18.99 37.60 -4.40
CA GLU A 229 19.34 36.21 -4.14
C GLU A 229 19.42 35.39 -5.45
N VAL A 230 18.52 35.63 -6.40
CA VAL A 230 18.55 35.00 -7.74
C VAL A 230 19.84 35.36 -8.49
N GLU A 231 20.26 36.64 -8.45
CA GLU A 231 21.52 37.10 -9.10
C GLU A 231 22.77 36.57 -8.37
N ARG A 232 22.68 36.26 -7.08
CA ARG A 232 23.72 35.53 -6.33
C ARG A 232 23.81 34.05 -6.70
N GLY A 233 22.88 33.54 -7.52
CA GLY A 233 22.83 32.13 -7.96
C GLY A 233 22.01 31.22 -7.09
N VAL A 234 21.15 31.76 -6.22
CA VAL A 234 20.20 30.92 -5.46
C VAL A 234 19.16 30.31 -6.42
N ASP A 235 19.16 29.00 -6.50
CA ASP A 235 18.21 28.22 -7.27
C ASP A 235 18.03 26.86 -6.57
N THR A 236 17.05 26.81 -5.67
CA THR A 236 16.86 25.69 -4.77
C THR A 236 15.82 24.73 -5.34
N TYR A 237 16.23 23.52 -5.67
CA TYR A 237 15.31 22.44 -6.01
C TYR A 237 14.83 21.74 -4.75
N TRP A 238 13.71 22.20 -4.20
CA TRP A 238 13.20 21.80 -2.89
C TRP A 238 12.84 20.33 -2.80
N LEU A 239 12.33 19.71 -3.87
CA LEU A 239 11.87 18.31 -3.87
C LEU A 239 12.96 17.29 -3.51
N LYS A 240 14.25 17.64 -3.66
CA LYS A 240 15.36 16.74 -3.32
C LYS A 240 15.58 16.55 -1.81
N TYR A 241 15.14 17.51 -1.00
CA TYR A 241 15.47 17.52 0.43
C TYR A 241 14.74 16.46 1.26
N PRO A 242 13.41 16.22 1.08
CA PRO A 242 12.68 15.26 1.89
C PRO A 242 12.91 13.82 1.46
N VAL A 243 13.50 13.56 0.31
CA VAL A 243 13.59 12.22 -0.27
C VAL A 243 14.99 11.61 -0.22
N ARG A 244 15.01 10.29 -0.24
CA ARG A 244 16.19 9.44 -0.34
C ARG A 244 15.87 8.18 -1.14
N THR A 245 16.88 7.42 -1.54
CA THR A 245 16.67 6.04 -1.96
C THR A 245 16.32 5.20 -0.72
N GLY A 246 15.10 4.65 -0.72
CA GLY A 246 14.64 3.72 0.29
C GLY A 246 15.18 2.31 0.02
N VAL A 247 15.68 1.65 1.04
CA VAL A 247 16.13 0.24 0.96
C VAL A 247 15.38 -0.56 2.00
N GLY A 248 14.55 -1.48 1.55
CA GLY A 248 13.79 -2.40 2.39
C GLY A 248 14.23 -3.84 2.16
N HIS A 249 13.89 -4.72 3.09
CA HIS A 249 14.16 -6.15 2.95
C HIS A 249 13.04 -6.97 3.58
N ARG A 250 12.84 -8.18 3.02
CA ARG A 250 11.87 -9.14 3.52
C ARG A 250 12.52 -10.50 3.69
N HIS A 251 12.16 -11.18 4.76
CA HIS A 251 12.59 -12.54 5.06
C HIS A 251 11.39 -13.36 5.48
N SER A 252 11.18 -14.51 4.83
CA SER A 252 10.12 -15.45 5.17
C SER A 252 10.72 -16.84 5.33
N LEU A 253 10.42 -17.48 6.45
CA LEU A 253 10.78 -18.85 6.75
C LEU A 253 9.50 -19.64 6.98
N SER A 254 9.32 -20.76 6.28
CA SER A 254 8.21 -21.67 6.54
C SER A 254 8.69 -23.12 6.68
N LEU A 255 8.04 -23.81 7.60
CA LEU A 255 8.22 -25.22 7.90
C LEU A 255 6.90 -25.92 7.65
N GLU A 256 6.86 -26.92 6.83
CA GLU A 256 5.63 -27.67 6.57
C GLU A 256 5.90 -29.17 6.47
N GLY A 257 4.87 -29.96 6.76
CA GLY A 257 4.95 -31.43 6.68
C GLY A 257 3.74 -32.09 7.29
N GLY A 258 3.84 -33.40 7.44
CA GLY A 258 2.82 -34.22 8.09
C GLY A 258 2.48 -35.47 7.31
N SER A 259 1.41 -36.15 7.74
CA SER A 259 0.84 -37.33 7.11
C SER A 259 -0.42 -37.00 6.32
N GLU A 260 -1.05 -38.00 5.72
CA GLU A 260 -2.38 -37.85 5.09
C GLU A 260 -3.43 -37.35 6.08
N ASP A 261 -3.36 -37.84 7.35
CA ASP A 261 -4.32 -37.50 8.38
C ASP A 261 -3.99 -36.21 9.14
N PHE A 262 -2.71 -35.86 9.29
CA PHE A 262 -2.28 -34.70 10.04
C PHE A 262 -1.25 -33.90 9.27
N ARG A 263 -1.57 -32.64 8.97
CA ARG A 263 -0.70 -31.70 8.27
C ARG A 263 -0.50 -30.44 9.09
N TYR A 264 0.70 -29.89 9.02
CA TYR A 264 1.03 -28.67 9.73
C TYR A 264 1.92 -27.77 8.87
N SER A 265 1.79 -26.46 9.10
CA SER A 265 2.78 -25.50 8.67
C SER A 265 2.98 -24.43 9.75
N VAL A 266 4.22 -23.99 9.89
CA VAL A 266 4.63 -22.87 10.75
C VAL A 266 5.42 -21.91 9.92
N GLY A 267 5.03 -20.65 9.91
CA GLY A 267 5.70 -19.59 9.16
C GLY A 267 6.10 -18.43 10.05
N LEU A 268 7.25 -17.84 9.76
CA LEU A 268 7.73 -16.59 10.33
C LEU A 268 8.12 -15.66 9.19
N GLY A 269 7.66 -14.42 9.24
CA GLY A 269 7.96 -13.39 8.27
C GLY A 269 8.42 -12.10 8.95
N TYR A 270 9.42 -11.47 8.38
CA TYR A 270 9.83 -10.13 8.73
C TYR A 270 9.91 -9.29 7.47
N ASN A 271 9.27 -8.12 7.49
CA ASN A 271 9.26 -7.18 6.38
C ASN A 271 9.62 -5.79 6.89
N ASN A 272 10.71 -5.24 6.38
CA ASN A 272 11.09 -3.84 6.57
C ASN A 272 10.88 -3.11 5.25
N VAL A 273 10.11 -2.05 5.27
CA VAL A 273 9.89 -1.15 4.14
C VAL A 273 10.35 0.24 4.53
N ALA A 274 11.44 0.71 3.91
CA ALA A 274 11.90 2.08 4.04
C ALA A 274 11.34 2.90 2.87
N GLY A 275 10.55 3.92 3.18
CA GLY A 275 9.98 4.81 2.17
C GLY A 275 11.04 5.74 1.54
N ALA A 276 10.72 6.28 0.35
CA ALA A 276 11.53 7.30 -0.29
C ALA A 276 11.51 8.63 0.46
N MET A 277 10.48 8.93 1.24
CA MET A 277 10.51 10.04 2.21
C MET A 277 11.45 9.69 3.35
N LYS A 278 12.39 10.60 3.68
CA LYS A 278 13.33 10.40 4.79
C LYS A 278 12.59 10.21 6.11
N GLY A 279 12.99 9.19 6.88
CA GLY A 279 12.40 8.89 8.19
C GLY A 279 11.12 8.06 8.13
N SER A 280 10.46 7.90 6.96
CA SER A 280 9.32 6.98 6.88
C SER A 280 9.78 5.53 6.82
N GLU A 281 9.16 4.68 7.64
CA GLU A 281 9.53 3.27 7.77
C GLU A 281 8.34 2.45 8.26
N ARG A 282 8.23 1.22 7.76
CA ARG A 282 7.24 0.25 8.23
C ARG A 282 7.90 -1.10 8.46
N ASN A 283 7.78 -1.60 9.67
CA ASN A 283 8.31 -2.88 10.11
C ASN A 283 7.16 -3.80 10.50
N THR A 284 7.09 -4.96 9.86
CA THR A 284 6.05 -5.95 10.13
C THR A 284 6.69 -7.31 10.44
N PHE A 285 6.34 -7.88 11.58
CA PHE A 285 6.67 -9.25 11.94
C PHE A 285 5.39 -10.09 11.95
N ASN A 286 5.40 -11.18 11.19
CA ASN A 286 4.27 -12.11 11.04
C ASN A 286 4.66 -13.50 11.54
N GLY A 287 3.83 -14.08 12.40
CA GLY A 287 3.87 -15.49 12.75
C GLY A 287 2.58 -16.17 12.33
N ASN A 288 2.64 -17.34 11.75
CA ASN A 288 1.48 -18.14 11.44
C ASN A 288 1.70 -19.62 11.73
N MET A 289 0.63 -20.28 12.18
CA MET A 289 0.61 -21.72 12.42
C MET A 289 -0.68 -22.27 11.86
N PHE A 290 -0.56 -23.29 11.02
CA PHE A 290 -1.71 -23.98 10.46
C PHE A 290 -1.63 -25.46 10.81
N PHE A 291 -2.76 -26.01 11.24
CA PHE A 291 -2.94 -27.44 11.50
C PHE A 291 -4.19 -27.93 10.78
N SER A 292 -4.11 -29.13 10.20
CA SER A 292 -5.24 -29.86 9.64
C SER A 292 -5.20 -31.27 10.12
N TYR A 293 -6.28 -31.74 10.72
CA TYR A 293 -6.43 -33.12 11.19
C TYR A 293 -7.67 -33.74 10.57
N GLN A 294 -7.46 -34.87 9.88
CA GLN A 294 -8.51 -35.70 9.27
C GLN A 294 -8.78 -36.90 10.18
N TYR A 295 -10.00 -37.06 10.63
CA TYR A 295 -10.42 -38.22 11.36
C TYR A 295 -11.71 -38.79 10.74
N LYS A 296 -11.61 -39.90 10.02
CA LYS A 296 -12.73 -40.50 9.29
C LYS A 296 -13.42 -39.48 8.37
N GLN A 297 -14.68 -39.15 8.69
CA GLN A 297 -15.51 -38.21 7.94
C GLN A 297 -15.34 -36.73 8.37
N PHE A 298 -14.52 -36.47 9.41
CA PHE A 298 -14.30 -35.14 9.97
C PHE A 298 -12.94 -34.62 9.59
N ARG A 299 -12.90 -33.34 9.16
CA ARG A 299 -11.67 -32.57 8.99
C ARG A 299 -11.74 -31.35 9.89
N PHE A 300 -10.75 -31.20 10.74
CA PHE A 300 -10.56 -30.06 11.61
C PHE A 300 -9.37 -29.24 11.11
N GLN A 301 -9.53 -27.93 11.07
CA GLN A 301 -8.47 -27.01 10.68
C GLN A 301 -8.38 -25.87 11.67
N ASN A 302 -7.17 -25.47 12.00
CA ASN A 302 -6.91 -24.29 12.80
C ASN A 302 -5.80 -23.46 12.14
N ASP A 303 -6.01 -22.16 12.02
CA ASP A 303 -5.07 -21.19 11.47
C ASP A 303 -4.92 -20.06 12.48
N LEU A 304 -3.78 -20.04 13.18
CA LEU A 304 -3.38 -18.98 14.09
C LEU A 304 -2.44 -18.01 13.40
N GLN A 305 -2.73 -16.73 13.49
CA GLN A 305 -1.92 -15.66 12.92
C GLN A 305 -1.65 -14.63 13.99
N VAL A 306 -0.39 -14.16 14.06
CA VAL A 306 0.05 -13.09 14.94
C VAL A 306 0.84 -12.09 14.10
N THR A 307 0.47 -10.81 14.21
CA THR A 307 1.14 -9.73 13.49
C THR A 307 1.53 -8.64 14.48
N PHE A 308 2.79 -8.22 14.39
CA PHE A 308 3.30 -7.03 15.06
C PHE A 308 3.73 -6.04 13.98
N ASN A 309 3.25 -4.82 14.07
CA ASN A 309 3.61 -3.77 13.13
C ASN A 309 4.09 -2.53 13.89
N THR A 310 5.07 -1.87 13.33
CA THR A 310 5.54 -0.55 13.75
C THR A 310 5.71 0.31 12.52
N ALA A 311 4.99 1.43 12.47
CA ALA A 311 5.00 2.41 11.41
C ALA A 311 5.56 3.73 11.94
N LYS A 312 6.57 4.29 11.28
CA LYS A 312 7.12 5.62 11.58
C LYS A 312 6.82 6.54 10.42
N ASN A 313 6.16 7.64 10.70
CA ASN A 313 5.86 8.65 9.72
C ASN A 313 7.07 9.57 9.50
N SER A 314 7.15 10.15 8.30
CA SER A 314 8.25 11.04 7.96
C SER A 314 8.19 12.34 8.77
N PRO A 315 9.27 12.74 9.46
CA PRO A 315 9.32 14.04 10.12
C PRO A 315 9.41 15.20 9.13
N TYR A 316 9.61 14.91 7.83
CA TYR A 316 9.66 15.91 6.76
C TYR A 316 8.28 16.38 6.29
N GLY A 317 7.18 15.89 6.86
CA GLY A 317 5.82 16.26 6.46
C GLY A 317 5.42 15.69 5.10
N ASN A 318 4.59 16.42 4.36
CA ASN A 318 4.09 15.98 3.06
C ASN A 318 5.05 16.38 1.93
N PHE A 319 5.24 15.49 0.95
CA PHE A 319 6.09 15.76 -0.21
C PHE A 319 5.64 17.01 -1.00
N SER A 320 4.32 17.22 -1.12
CA SER A 320 3.73 18.35 -1.84
C SER A 320 4.10 19.73 -1.24
N GLU A 321 4.38 19.81 0.05
CA GLU A 321 4.79 21.06 0.71
C GLU A 321 6.06 21.61 0.11
N TYR A 322 7.00 20.73 -0.26
CA TYR A 322 8.27 21.12 -0.88
C TYR A 322 8.10 21.62 -2.33
N GLY A 323 7.05 21.19 -3.04
CA GLY A 323 6.71 21.69 -4.35
C GLY A 323 6.10 23.10 -4.34
N GLN A 324 5.61 23.55 -3.19
CA GLN A 324 5.01 24.88 -3.01
C GLN A 324 6.02 25.95 -2.61
N VAL A 325 7.21 25.54 -2.14
CA VAL A 325 8.26 26.49 -1.75
C VAL A 325 8.97 27.04 -2.99
N ASN A 326 9.11 28.36 -3.04
CA ASN A 326 9.75 29.02 -4.17
C ASN A 326 11.25 28.72 -4.24
N SER A 327 11.76 28.52 -5.45
CA SER A 327 13.16 28.16 -5.71
C SER A 327 14.16 29.26 -5.39
N TYR A 328 13.73 30.51 -5.26
CA TYR A 328 14.60 31.62 -4.84
C TYR A 328 14.83 31.69 -3.32
N PHE A 329 14.19 30.82 -2.53
CA PHE A 329 14.52 30.68 -1.12
C PHE A 329 15.64 29.67 -0.89
N LYS A 330 16.51 29.95 0.06
CA LYS A 330 17.58 29.05 0.51
C LYS A 330 17.24 28.45 1.87
N PRO A 331 17.44 27.14 2.07
CA PRO A 331 17.10 26.50 3.34
C PRO A 331 18.05 26.86 4.48
N TYR A 332 19.27 27.33 4.17
CA TYR A 332 20.34 27.61 5.12
C TYR A 332 20.83 29.06 4.96
N ASP A 333 21.31 29.65 6.05
CA ASP A 333 22.02 30.93 6.00
C ASP A 333 23.41 30.81 5.37
N ASP A 334 24.15 31.91 5.31
CA ASP A 334 25.47 31.93 4.70
C ASP A 334 26.54 31.24 5.59
N GLU A 335 26.25 30.99 6.88
CA GLU A 335 27.02 30.21 7.85
C GLU A 335 26.71 28.73 7.79
N GLY A 336 25.63 28.29 7.09
CA GLY A 336 25.21 26.91 6.96
C GLY A 336 24.22 26.44 8.03
N ASN A 337 23.67 27.36 8.83
CA ASN A 337 22.61 27.03 9.79
C ASN A 337 21.26 26.94 9.09
N LEU A 338 20.41 26.00 9.52
CA LEU A 338 19.06 25.86 8.98
C LEU A 338 18.21 27.07 9.39
N LEU A 339 17.60 27.72 8.43
CA LEU A 339 16.65 28.81 8.64
C LEU A 339 15.29 28.24 9.09
N MET A 340 14.68 28.79 10.12
CA MET A 340 13.31 28.51 10.53
C MET A 340 12.31 29.23 9.61
N ILE A 341 12.59 30.49 9.32
CA ILE A 341 11.78 31.37 8.47
C ILE A 341 12.60 31.68 7.23
N LEU A 342 12.05 31.41 6.05
CA LEU A 342 12.68 31.69 4.75
C LEU A 342 12.51 33.14 4.34
N GLU A 343 11.37 33.73 4.67
CA GLU A 343 11.04 35.12 4.40
C GLU A 343 10.03 35.62 5.43
N ASP A 344 10.24 36.82 5.94
CA ASP A 344 9.29 37.61 6.68
C ASP A 344 8.94 38.86 5.87
N TYR A 345 7.69 39.00 5.51
CA TYR A 345 7.23 40.09 4.70
C TYR A 345 6.01 40.76 5.34
N VAL A 346 6.13 42.08 5.58
CA VAL A 346 5.03 42.85 6.14
C VAL A 346 4.22 43.47 5.00
N TYR A 347 2.99 42.99 4.85
CA TYR A 347 2.02 43.50 3.90
C TYR A 347 1.03 44.43 4.57
N SER A 348 1.01 45.71 4.16
CA SER A 348 0.00 46.68 4.61
C SER A 348 -1.21 46.64 3.64
N SER A 349 -2.30 46.00 4.00
CA SER A 349 -3.56 46.04 3.26
C SER A 349 -4.46 47.12 3.86
N MET A 350 -4.85 48.13 3.08
CA MET A 350 -5.92 49.10 3.31
C MET A 350 -6.29 49.35 4.78
N GLY A 351 -5.44 50.05 5.54
CA GLY A 351 -5.86 50.65 6.84
C GLY A 351 -6.18 49.68 7.99
N THR A 352 -6.00 48.41 7.81
CA THR A 352 -6.11 47.40 8.86
C THR A 352 -4.77 46.71 9.06
N LEU A 353 -4.39 46.57 10.34
CA LEU A 353 -3.20 45.91 10.91
C LEU A 353 -2.25 45.26 9.90
N ASN A 354 -0.96 45.62 9.95
CA ASN A 354 0.14 45.01 9.20
C ASN A 354 0.04 43.48 9.33
N SER A 355 -0.32 42.79 8.26
CA SER A 355 -0.26 41.34 8.22
C SER A 355 1.19 40.94 7.93
N VAL A 356 1.81 40.23 8.84
CA VAL A 356 3.13 39.62 8.61
C VAL A 356 2.91 38.29 7.92
N ASN A 357 3.38 38.19 6.70
CA ASN A 357 3.42 36.93 5.97
C ASN A 357 4.75 36.22 6.27
N LEU A 358 4.69 35.12 7.00
CA LEU A 358 5.85 34.31 7.31
C LEU A 358 5.88 33.08 6.39
N VAL A 359 6.98 32.91 5.67
CA VAL A 359 7.23 31.70 4.90
C VAL A 359 8.13 30.80 5.72
N TYR A 360 7.57 29.72 6.22
CA TYR A 360 8.32 28.77 7.04
C TYR A 360 9.11 27.78 6.16
N ASN A 361 10.24 27.35 6.70
CA ASN A 361 11.06 26.31 6.09
C ASN A 361 10.49 24.94 6.42
N PRO A 362 10.00 24.14 5.46
CA PRO A 362 9.45 22.81 5.74
C PRO A 362 10.50 21.87 6.33
N LEU A 363 11.79 22.09 6.08
CA LEU A 363 12.87 21.30 6.66
C LEU A 363 13.01 21.50 8.17
N TRP A 364 12.54 22.62 8.71
CA TRP A 364 12.69 22.92 10.14
C TRP A 364 12.05 21.85 11.01
N ASN A 365 10.86 21.38 10.65
CA ASN A 365 10.13 20.37 11.39
C ASN A 365 10.88 19.03 11.48
N ALA A 366 11.67 18.70 10.46
CA ALA A 366 12.46 17.47 10.42
C ALA A 366 13.63 17.43 11.42
N TYR A 367 14.08 18.60 11.88
CA TYR A 367 15.16 18.74 12.85
C TYR A 367 14.66 18.84 14.30
N LEU A 368 13.36 18.99 14.48
CA LEU A 368 12.77 19.01 15.82
C LEU A 368 12.62 17.56 16.36
N PRO A 369 12.76 17.36 17.67
CA PRO A 369 12.60 16.05 18.28
C PRO A 369 11.11 15.67 18.36
N SER A 370 10.49 15.48 17.20
CA SER A 370 9.10 15.05 17.05
C SER A 370 9.01 13.53 16.92
N ILE A 371 7.92 12.95 17.42
CA ILE A 371 7.61 11.53 17.34
C ILE A 371 6.26 11.41 16.62
N ASP A 372 6.19 10.54 15.61
CA ASP A 372 4.95 10.16 14.96
C ASP A 372 5.09 8.67 14.60
N GLU A 373 4.64 7.82 15.52
CA GLU A 373 4.80 6.38 15.45
C GLU A 373 3.47 5.69 15.75
N GLU A 374 3.08 4.75 14.89
CA GLU A 374 1.92 3.91 15.07
C GLU A 374 2.34 2.45 15.20
N LYS A 375 1.73 1.74 16.13
CA LYS A 375 1.98 0.31 16.36
C LYS A 375 0.67 -0.42 16.43
N TYR A 376 0.63 -1.62 15.86
CA TYR A 376 -0.45 -2.53 16.17
C TYR A 376 0.06 -3.94 16.44
N THR A 377 -0.67 -4.63 17.30
CA THR A 377 -0.52 -6.06 17.54
C THR A 377 -1.85 -6.73 17.26
N GLN A 378 -1.84 -7.73 16.38
CA GLN A 378 -3.03 -8.49 16.05
C GLN A 378 -2.81 -9.98 16.28
N ILE A 379 -3.80 -10.62 16.89
CA ILE A 379 -3.89 -12.07 17.01
C ILE A 379 -5.22 -12.48 16.39
N ARG A 380 -5.18 -13.42 15.45
CA ARG A 380 -6.35 -14.01 14.82
C ARG A 380 -6.24 -15.52 14.89
N ASN A 381 -7.32 -16.17 15.30
CA ASN A 381 -7.43 -17.61 15.26
C ASN A 381 -8.70 -18.03 14.50
N ASN A 382 -8.51 -18.76 13.42
CA ASN A 382 -9.55 -19.29 12.57
C ASN A 382 -9.67 -20.79 12.80
N PHE A 383 -10.87 -21.24 13.12
CA PHE A 383 -11.18 -22.65 13.24
C PHE A 383 -12.21 -23.04 12.17
N ALA A 384 -11.97 -24.16 11.49
CA ALA A 384 -12.89 -24.72 10.51
C ALA A 384 -13.08 -26.22 10.78
N MET A 385 -14.32 -26.66 10.62
CA MET A 385 -14.70 -28.07 10.67
C MET A 385 -15.47 -28.42 9.40
N GLU A 386 -15.11 -29.54 8.80
CA GLU A 386 -15.82 -30.14 7.69
C GLU A 386 -16.24 -31.55 8.09
N TRP A 387 -17.53 -31.88 7.92
CA TRP A 387 -18.09 -33.18 8.17
C TRP A 387 -18.73 -33.70 6.90
N THR A 388 -18.14 -34.75 6.30
CA THR A 388 -18.69 -35.44 5.15
C THR A 388 -19.69 -36.47 5.64
N ILE A 389 -20.98 -36.13 5.66
CA ILE A 389 -22.05 -36.98 6.18
C ILE A 389 -22.27 -38.17 5.23
N MET A 390 -22.29 -37.90 3.92
CA MET A 390 -22.35 -38.88 2.85
C MET A 390 -21.75 -38.29 1.56
N PRO A 391 -21.41 -39.06 0.53
CA PRO A 391 -20.96 -38.56 -0.76
C PRO A 391 -21.95 -37.53 -1.31
N GLY A 392 -21.43 -36.32 -1.59
CA GLY A 392 -22.21 -35.18 -2.06
C GLY A 392 -22.88 -34.32 -0.99
N PHE A 393 -22.84 -34.73 0.30
CA PHE A 393 -23.43 -33.98 1.42
C PHE A 393 -22.38 -33.67 2.50
N VAL A 394 -21.92 -32.42 2.53
CA VAL A 394 -20.84 -31.96 3.42
C VAL A 394 -21.34 -30.79 4.25
N PHE A 395 -21.24 -30.90 5.57
CA PHE A 395 -21.45 -29.81 6.50
C PHE A 395 -20.12 -29.08 6.77
N ARG A 396 -20.11 -27.74 6.68
CA ARG A 396 -18.94 -26.91 6.99
C ARG A 396 -19.30 -25.88 8.03
N GLY A 397 -18.57 -25.90 9.14
CA GLY A 397 -18.62 -24.86 10.18
C GLY A 397 -17.32 -24.09 10.24
N ARG A 398 -17.40 -22.74 10.39
CA ARG A 398 -16.22 -21.86 10.53
C ARG A 398 -16.44 -20.89 11.67
N PHE A 399 -15.38 -20.65 12.44
CA PHE A 399 -15.37 -19.72 13.55
C PHE A 399 -14.06 -18.97 13.58
N SER A 400 -14.10 -17.66 13.78
CA SER A 400 -12.92 -16.80 13.85
C SER A 400 -12.99 -15.89 15.07
N VAL A 401 -11.86 -15.78 15.77
CA VAL A 401 -11.64 -14.78 16.81
C VAL A 401 -10.45 -13.93 16.40
N SER A 402 -10.63 -12.63 16.40
CA SER A 402 -9.56 -11.67 16.13
C SER A 402 -9.55 -10.59 17.21
N LYS A 403 -8.36 -10.27 17.70
CA LYS A 403 -8.12 -9.14 18.60
C LYS A 403 -6.99 -8.30 18.04
N GLN A 404 -7.23 -7.01 17.91
CA GLN A 404 -6.21 -6.03 17.54
C GLN A 404 -6.07 -5.01 18.66
N HIS A 405 -4.85 -4.59 18.89
CA HIS A 405 -4.51 -3.52 19.80
C HIS A 405 -3.64 -2.52 19.05
N ASP A 406 -4.17 -1.30 18.93
CA ASP A 406 -3.52 -0.20 18.23
C ASP A 406 -2.97 0.79 19.27
N ARG A 407 -1.80 1.36 18.98
CA ARG A 407 -1.17 2.43 19.76
C ARG A 407 -0.59 3.46 18.81
N SER A 408 -0.95 4.72 19.02
CA SER A 408 -0.38 5.87 18.31
C SER A 408 0.34 6.75 19.33
N ASP A 409 1.60 7.05 19.06
CA ASP A 409 2.42 7.98 19.82
C ASP A 409 2.75 9.17 18.92
N LYS A 410 2.10 10.31 19.15
CA LYS A 410 2.34 11.54 18.40
C LYS A 410 2.76 12.67 19.31
N TYR A 411 3.96 13.18 19.10
CA TYR A 411 4.50 14.32 19.78
C TYR A 411 5.11 15.28 18.75
N ILE A 412 4.61 16.50 18.73
CA ILE A 412 5.11 17.58 17.88
C ILE A 412 5.82 18.59 18.80
N SER A 413 7.11 18.84 18.53
CA SER A 413 7.87 19.82 19.28
C SER A 413 7.33 21.23 19.05
N ALA A 414 7.28 22.03 20.11
CA ALA A 414 6.77 23.40 20.10
C ALA A 414 7.80 24.46 19.66
N LYS A 415 8.95 24.07 19.13
CA LYS A 415 9.98 25.03 18.69
C LYS A 415 9.90 25.30 17.22
#